data_8751a81f927857fa92a8f613239c9388
#
_entry.id   8751a81f927857fa92a8f613239c9388
#
_cell.length_a   1.000
_cell.length_b   1.000
_cell.length_c   1.000
_cell.angle_alpha   90.00
_cell.angle_beta   90.00
_cell.angle_gamma   90.00
#
_symmetry.space_group_name_H-M   'P 1'
#
loop_
_entity.id
_entity.type
_entity.pdbx_description
1 polymer ?
#
loop_
_entity_poly.entity_id
_entity_poly.type
_entity_poly.pdbx_seq_one_letter_code
_entity_poly.pdbx_strand_id
1 'polypeptide(L)'
;NTFFIQLAYKSQFLCKFALLNYIYHISYMKELALKYGCNPNQKPSRIYMEEGELPLTVLSGRPGYINFLDALNSWQLVKELKAATGLPAAASFKHVSPAGAAVGLPLSDTLKKIYFVDDVDFELTPLASAYARARGADRMCSYGDFCALSDTCDKETALLIKREVSDGVIAPDYTPEALEILKAKRKGNYNVIKIDPAYVPAPVEHKQVFGITFEQGRN
;
A
#
# COMPACT_ATOMS: atom_id res chain seq x y z
N ASN A 1 51.57 20.04 -9.93
CA ASN A 1 50.48 19.46 -10.76
C ASN A 1 50.02 18.06 -10.30
N THR A 2 50.86 17.26 -9.64
CA THR A 2 50.53 15.88 -9.20
C THR A 2 49.61 15.87 -7.96
N PHE A 3 49.71 16.86 -7.10
CA PHE A 3 48.91 16.98 -5.86
C PHE A 3 47.42 17.27 -6.14
N PHE A 4 47.11 18.12 -7.10
CA PHE A 4 45.74 18.44 -7.50
C PHE A 4 45.04 17.27 -8.21
N ILE A 5 45.78 16.47 -8.96
CA ILE A 5 45.22 15.27 -9.62
C ILE A 5 44.85 14.19 -8.57
N GLN A 6 45.67 14.00 -7.54
CA GLN A 6 45.35 13.09 -6.40
C GLN A 6 44.15 13.53 -5.58
N LEU A 7 43.94 14.83 -5.38
CA LEU A 7 42.77 15.35 -4.68
C LEU A 7 41.48 15.14 -5.48
N ALA A 8 41.54 15.37 -6.82
CA ALA A 8 40.39 15.16 -7.70
C ALA A 8 39.99 13.67 -7.79
N TYR A 9 40.96 12.75 -7.82
CA TYR A 9 40.71 11.31 -7.80
C TYR A 9 40.11 10.85 -6.46
N LYS A 10 40.57 11.36 -5.32
CA LYS A 10 40.00 11.07 -4.01
C LYS A 10 38.57 11.60 -3.86
N SER A 11 38.28 12.78 -4.40
CA SER A 11 36.92 13.36 -4.30
C SER A 11 35.93 12.59 -5.19
N GLN A 12 36.33 12.16 -6.40
CA GLN A 12 35.50 11.31 -7.26
C GLN A 12 35.28 9.91 -6.67
N PHE A 13 36.28 9.35 -6.00
CA PHE A 13 36.16 8.04 -5.32
C PHE A 13 35.21 8.12 -4.11
N LEU A 14 35.32 9.18 -3.31
CA LEU A 14 34.43 9.44 -2.17
C LEU A 14 32.99 9.72 -2.62
N CYS A 15 32.77 10.45 -3.72
CA CYS A 15 31.45 10.66 -4.29
C CYS A 15 30.84 9.38 -4.83
N LYS A 16 31.63 8.53 -5.53
CA LYS A 16 31.16 7.21 -5.99
C LYS A 16 30.87 6.27 -4.83
N PHE A 17 31.68 6.29 -3.76
CA PHE A 17 31.44 5.46 -2.57
C PHE A 17 30.22 5.95 -1.78
N ALA A 18 30.03 7.26 -1.67
CA ALA A 18 28.82 7.84 -1.05
C ALA A 18 27.57 7.55 -1.88
N LEU A 19 27.67 7.63 -3.21
CA LEU A 19 26.57 7.29 -4.12
C LEU A 19 26.25 5.78 -4.12
N LEU A 20 27.27 4.92 -4.08
CA LEU A 20 27.12 3.47 -3.92
C LEU A 20 26.53 3.11 -2.56
N ASN A 21 26.98 3.72 -1.46
CA ASN A 21 26.38 3.54 -0.16
C ASN A 21 24.96 4.11 -0.07
N TYR A 22 24.67 5.23 -0.73
CA TYR A 22 23.34 5.79 -0.85
C TYR A 22 22.41 4.88 -1.66
N ILE A 23 22.89 4.34 -2.80
CA ILE A 23 22.18 3.36 -3.63
C ILE A 23 22.05 2.02 -2.88
N TYR A 24 23.04 1.58 -2.11
CA TYR A 24 22.99 0.38 -1.29
C TYR A 24 22.02 0.55 -0.12
N HIS A 25 21.94 1.73 0.51
CA HIS A 25 20.97 2.03 1.57
C HIS A 25 19.53 2.19 1.05
N ILE A 26 19.34 2.56 -0.22
CA ILE A 26 18.00 2.58 -0.84
C ILE A 26 17.53 1.15 -1.20
N SER A 27 18.46 0.19 -1.32
CA SER A 27 18.16 -1.18 -1.78
C SER A 27 17.75 -2.16 -0.67
N TYR A 28 17.95 -1.83 0.63
CA TYR A 28 17.83 -2.80 1.71
C TYR A 28 17.15 -2.19 2.95
N MET A 29 15.82 -1.93 2.88
CA MET A 29 15.08 -1.52 4.08
C MET A 29 14.59 -2.74 4.84
N LYS A 30 15.37 -3.19 5.83
CA LYS A 30 14.96 -4.23 6.77
C LYS A 30 13.89 -3.73 7.76
N GLU A 31 13.85 -2.43 8.01
CA GLU A 31 12.91 -1.80 8.95
C GLU A 31 12.48 -0.41 8.51
N LEU A 32 11.33 0.02 8.98
CA LEU A 32 10.81 1.38 8.84
C LEU A 32 10.34 1.88 10.22
N ALA A 33 10.98 2.96 10.71
CA ALA A 33 10.57 3.62 11.94
C ALA A 33 9.23 4.34 11.76
N LEU A 34 8.34 4.18 12.73
CA LEU A 34 7.03 4.81 12.76
C LEU A 34 6.97 5.90 13.83
N LYS A 35 6.05 6.85 13.66
CA LYS A 35 5.90 7.97 14.60
C LYS A 35 5.49 7.50 16.00
N TYR A 36 4.63 6.50 16.08
CA TYR A 36 4.13 5.83 17.29
C TYR A 36 3.39 4.54 16.90
N GLY A 37 3.04 3.71 17.87
CA GLY A 37 2.27 2.48 17.69
C GLY A 37 0.78 2.73 17.45
N CYS A 38 -0.11 1.93 18.05
CA CYS A 38 -1.55 2.16 17.94
C CYS A 38 -1.97 3.51 18.55
N ASN A 39 -1.30 3.94 19.61
CA ASN A 39 -1.58 5.21 20.30
C ASN A 39 -0.32 6.08 20.38
N PRO A 40 -0.46 7.43 20.48
CA PRO A 40 0.66 8.38 20.45
C PRO A 40 1.73 8.18 21.53
N ASN A 41 1.37 7.59 22.66
CA ASN A 41 2.29 7.29 23.78
C ASN A 41 3.10 5.99 23.56
N GLN A 42 2.74 5.16 22.59
CA GLN A 42 3.41 3.88 22.33
C GLN A 42 4.65 4.10 21.46
N LYS A 43 5.77 4.39 22.10
CA LYS A 43 7.10 4.63 21.48
C LYS A 43 8.16 3.81 22.20
N PRO A 44 9.19 3.30 21.47
CA PRO A 44 9.41 3.41 20.03
C PRO A 44 8.41 2.58 19.22
N SER A 45 8.33 2.83 17.90
CA SER A 45 7.49 2.05 16.99
C SER A 45 8.17 1.89 15.63
N ARG A 46 8.09 0.69 15.06
CA ARG A 46 8.63 0.35 13.74
C ARG A 46 7.90 -0.86 13.15
N ILE A 47 8.00 -1.02 11.85
CA ILE A 47 7.79 -2.30 11.16
C ILE A 47 9.15 -2.83 10.71
N TYR A 48 9.38 -4.12 10.75
CA TYR A 48 10.64 -4.73 10.35
C TYR A 48 10.46 -6.20 9.96
N MET A 49 11.45 -6.71 9.26
CA MET A 49 11.61 -8.13 8.98
C MET A 49 12.79 -8.67 9.80
N GLU A 50 12.66 -9.85 10.40
CA GLU A 50 13.77 -10.53 11.08
C GLU A 50 14.80 -10.97 10.06
N GLU A 51 14.33 -11.51 8.93
CA GLU A 51 15.14 -11.94 7.79
C GLU A 51 14.65 -11.26 6.50
N GLY A 52 15.59 -10.91 5.62
CA GLY A 52 15.29 -10.27 4.34
C GLY A 52 14.90 -8.80 4.46
N GLU A 53 14.19 -8.30 3.47
CA GLU A 53 13.77 -6.91 3.32
C GLU A 53 12.27 -6.78 3.47
N LEU A 54 11.80 -5.57 3.79
CA LEU A 54 10.38 -5.26 3.75
C LEU A 54 9.86 -5.45 2.31
N PRO A 55 8.82 -6.28 2.11
CA PRO A 55 8.27 -6.53 0.78
C PRO A 55 7.39 -5.37 0.29
N LEU A 56 7.66 -4.16 0.75
CA LEU A 56 6.87 -2.97 0.42
C LEU A 56 7.72 -1.71 0.35
N THR A 57 7.22 -0.72 -0.39
CA THR A 57 7.81 0.62 -0.50
C THR A 57 6.72 1.67 -0.31
N VAL A 58 6.97 2.67 0.52
CA VAL A 58 6.08 3.83 0.66
C VAL A 58 6.42 4.84 -0.42
N LEU A 59 5.52 5.02 -1.39
CA LEU A 59 5.70 5.94 -2.53
C LEU A 59 5.23 7.37 -2.22
N SER A 60 4.33 7.54 -1.24
CA SER A 60 3.79 8.82 -0.79
C SER A 60 3.23 8.70 0.63
N GLY A 61 3.19 9.82 1.34
CA GLY A 61 2.65 9.89 2.69
C GLY A 61 3.61 9.38 3.77
N ARG A 62 3.05 9.17 4.96
CA ARG A 62 3.73 8.60 6.14
C ARG A 62 2.77 7.68 6.87
N PRO A 63 2.57 6.45 6.40
CA PRO A 63 1.65 5.51 7.03
C PRO A 63 2.01 5.27 8.50
N GLY A 64 1.01 5.28 9.36
CA GLY A 64 1.16 4.91 10.77
C GLY A 64 1.01 3.40 10.99
N TYR A 65 1.13 2.98 12.23
CA TYR A 65 1.05 1.59 12.66
C TYR A 65 -0.27 0.92 12.21
N ILE A 66 -1.41 1.55 12.47
CA ILE A 66 -2.74 1.04 12.07
C ILE A 66 -2.87 1.03 10.53
N ASN A 67 -2.33 2.03 9.82
CA ASN A 67 -2.37 2.05 8.36
C ASN A 67 -1.64 0.85 7.75
N PHE A 68 -0.49 0.43 8.31
CA PHE A 68 0.19 -0.78 7.86
C PHE A 68 -0.57 -2.05 8.19
N LEU A 69 -1.24 -2.13 9.35
CA LEU A 69 -2.11 -3.26 9.66
C LEU A 69 -3.27 -3.36 8.67
N ASP A 70 -3.95 -2.24 8.37
CA ASP A 70 -5.01 -2.20 7.36
C ASP A 70 -4.48 -2.59 5.98
N ALA A 71 -3.36 -2.00 5.54
CA ALA A 71 -2.75 -2.26 4.25
C ALA A 71 -2.39 -3.75 4.06
N LEU A 72 -1.69 -4.34 5.01
CA LEU A 72 -1.19 -5.71 4.88
C LEU A 72 -2.32 -6.76 5.01
N ASN A 73 -3.29 -6.54 5.90
CA ASN A 73 -4.44 -7.43 6.01
C ASN A 73 -5.35 -7.33 4.77
N SER A 74 -5.59 -6.13 4.26
CA SER A 74 -6.38 -5.95 3.03
C SER A 74 -5.68 -6.52 1.80
N TRP A 75 -4.34 -6.42 1.74
CA TRP A 75 -3.55 -7.03 0.67
C TRP A 75 -3.69 -8.55 0.63
N GLN A 76 -3.61 -9.22 1.77
CA GLN A 76 -3.82 -10.67 1.86
C GLN A 76 -5.18 -11.05 1.25
N LEU A 77 -6.25 -10.34 1.64
CA LEU A 77 -7.61 -10.62 1.16
C LEU A 77 -7.74 -10.46 -0.35
N VAL A 78 -7.25 -9.36 -0.94
CA VAL A 78 -7.37 -9.17 -2.40
C VAL A 78 -6.49 -10.12 -3.20
N LYS A 79 -5.32 -10.52 -2.66
CA LYS A 79 -4.44 -11.51 -3.28
C LYS A 79 -5.13 -12.88 -3.36
N GLU A 80 -5.75 -13.34 -2.28
CA GLU A 80 -6.54 -14.58 -2.25
C GLU A 80 -7.77 -14.51 -3.15
N LEU A 81 -8.53 -13.40 -3.07
CA LEU A 81 -9.74 -13.23 -3.86
C LEU A 81 -9.45 -13.26 -5.36
N LYS A 82 -8.35 -12.63 -5.79
CA LYS A 82 -7.87 -12.71 -7.17
C LYS A 82 -7.44 -14.14 -7.54
N ALA A 83 -6.70 -14.82 -6.69
CA ALA A 83 -6.25 -16.19 -6.93
C ALA A 83 -7.43 -17.15 -7.08
N ALA A 84 -8.46 -16.99 -6.26
CA ALA A 84 -9.66 -17.83 -6.29
C ALA A 84 -10.58 -17.59 -7.48
N THR A 85 -10.65 -16.34 -7.99
CA THR A 85 -11.64 -15.95 -9.01
C THR A 85 -11.04 -15.68 -10.38
N GLY A 86 -9.73 -15.40 -10.46
CA GLY A 86 -9.05 -14.95 -11.67
C GLY A 86 -9.39 -13.50 -12.07
N LEU A 87 -10.16 -12.77 -11.27
CA LEU A 87 -10.63 -11.42 -11.55
C LEU A 87 -9.84 -10.39 -10.73
N PRO A 88 -9.65 -9.15 -11.25
CA PRO A 88 -9.17 -8.05 -10.43
C PRO A 88 -10.04 -7.87 -9.18
N ALA A 89 -9.41 -7.64 -8.05
CA ALA A 89 -10.08 -7.53 -6.75
C ALA A 89 -9.67 -6.26 -6.01
N ALA A 90 -10.58 -5.74 -5.21
CA ALA A 90 -10.34 -4.63 -4.31
C ALA A 90 -10.97 -4.87 -2.94
N ALA A 91 -10.41 -4.25 -1.90
CA ALA A 91 -10.97 -4.26 -0.55
C ALA A 91 -10.86 -2.87 0.08
N SER A 92 -11.81 -2.55 0.94
CA SER A 92 -11.83 -1.38 1.81
C SER A 92 -11.71 -1.85 3.25
N PHE A 93 -10.68 -1.38 3.97
CA PHE A 93 -10.40 -1.78 5.36
C PHE A 93 -10.49 -0.59 6.30
N LYS A 94 -11.04 -0.84 7.46
CA LYS A 94 -11.10 0.12 8.56
C LYS A 94 -10.89 -0.61 9.88
N HIS A 95 -9.97 -0.10 10.71
CA HIS A 95 -9.65 -0.69 12.01
C HIS A 95 -9.31 -2.19 11.94
N VAL A 96 -8.47 -2.54 10.95
CA VAL A 96 -7.98 -3.92 10.70
C VAL A 96 -9.11 -4.91 10.34
N SER A 97 -10.23 -4.41 9.83
CA SER A 97 -11.38 -5.22 9.41
C SER A 97 -11.89 -4.79 8.04
N PRO A 98 -12.37 -5.72 7.21
CA PRO A 98 -12.95 -5.39 5.92
C PRO A 98 -14.31 -4.69 6.11
N ALA A 99 -14.45 -3.46 5.57
CA ALA A 99 -15.73 -2.82 5.37
C ALA A 99 -16.41 -3.39 4.10
N GLY A 100 -15.62 -3.82 3.13
CA GLY A 100 -16.09 -4.50 1.93
C GLY A 100 -14.94 -5.04 1.10
N ALA A 101 -15.22 -6.08 0.30
CA ALA A 101 -14.32 -6.64 -0.68
C ALA A 101 -15.13 -7.10 -1.91
N ALA A 102 -14.56 -6.95 -3.10
CA ALA A 102 -15.26 -7.32 -4.34
C ALA A 102 -14.29 -7.57 -5.50
N VAL A 103 -14.81 -8.24 -6.53
CA VAL A 103 -14.13 -8.46 -7.81
C VAL A 103 -14.67 -7.57 -8.91
N GLY A 104 -13.88 -7.42 -9.97
CA GLY A 104 -14.10 -6.52 -11.10
C GLY A 104 -15.15 -7.02 -12.09
N LEU A 105 -16.39 -7.17 -11.64
CA LEU A 105 -17.53 -7.44 -12.53
C LEU A 105 -18.16 -6.13 -13.00
N PRO A 106 -18.70 -6.07 -14.24
CA PRO A 106 -19.39 -4.90 -14.76
C PRO A 106 -20.50 -4.39 -13.83
N LEU A 107 -20.70 -3.08 -13.81
CA LEU A 107 -21.78 -2.46 -13.05
C LEU A 107 -22.96 -2.14 -13.98
N SER A 108 -24.17 -2.58 -13.61
CA SER A 108 -25.40 -2.06 -14.21
C SER A 108 -25.62 -0.59 -13.82
N ASP A 109 -26.47 0.13 -14.56
CA ASP A 109 -26.78 1.53 -14.22
C ASP A 109 -27.36 1.68 -12.82
N THR A 110 -28.13 0.68 -12.35
CA THR A 110 -28.61 0.64 -10.96
C THR A 110 -27.48 0.55 -9.97
N LEU A 111 -26.50 -0.35 -10.21
CA LEU A 111 -25.34 -0.51 -9.33
C LEU A 111 -24.40 0.71 -9.36
N LYS A 112 -24.26 1.36 -10.53
CA LYS A 112 -23.50 2.63 -10.62
C LYS A 112 -24.10 3.69 -9.70
N LYS A 113 -25.44 3.84 -9.68
CA LYS A 113 -26.14 4.76 -8.77
C LYS A 113 -25.96 4.37 -7.31
N ILE A 114 -26.12 3.08 -6.98
CA ILE A 114 -25.95 2.58 -5.60
C ILE A 114 -24.54 2.83 -5.08
N TYR A 115 -23.52 2.66 -5.92
CA TYR A 115 -22.12 2.86 -5.54
C TYR A 115 -21.62 4.29 -5.77
N PHE A 116 -22.50 5.21 -6.19
CA PHE A 116 -22.18 6.62 -6.43
C PHE A 116 -21.05 6.83 -7.46
N VAL A 117 -21.15 6.09 -8.56
CA VAL A 117 -20.21 6.19 -9.70
C VAL A 117 -20.95 6.37 -11.04
N ASP A 118 -22.23 6.77 -11.01
CA ASP A 118 -23.06 7.06 -12.19
C ASP A 118 -22.77 8.46 -12.80
N ASP A 119 -22.04 9.29 -12.07
CA ASP A 119 -21.64 10.65 -12.46
C ASP A 119 -20.22 10.74 -13.05
N VAL A 120 -19.51 9.62 -13.20
CA VAL A 120 -18.16 9.65 -13.81
C VAL A 120 -18.26 9.72 -15.34
N ASP A 121 -17.35 10.47 -15.95
CA ASP A 121 -17.27 10.71 -17.39
C ASP A 121 -16.30 9.78 -18.14
N PHE A 122 -15.90 8.69 -17.49
CA PHE A 122 -15.00 7.67 -18.04
C PHE A 122 -15.57 6.26 -17.84
N GLU A 123 -15.11 5.33 -18.67
CA GLU A 123 -15.46 3.91 -18.54
C GLU A 123 -14.73 3.28 -17.34
N LEU A 124 -15.48 2.55 -16.53
CA LEU A 124 -14.91 1.86 -15.37
C LEU A 124 -14.15 0.60 -15.83
N THR A 125 -12.86 0.59 -15.57
CA THR A 125 -12.05 -0.63 -15.74
C THR A 125 -12.52 -1.74 -14.79
N PRO A 126 -12.15 -3.01 -15.01
CA PRO A 126 -12.46 -4.07 -14.06
C PRO A 126 -11.95 -3.77 -12.64
N LEU A 127 -10.76 -3.17 -12.49
CA LEU A 127 -10.23 -2.80 -11.19
C LEU A 127 -11.00 -1.64 -10.54
N ALA A 128 -11.36 -0.62 -11.33
CA ALA A 128 -12.22 0.48 -10.86
C ALA A 128 -13.60 -0.03 -10.42
N SER A 129 -14.17 -1.00 -11.15
CA SER A 129 -15.43 -1.66 -10.78
C SER A 129 -15.30 -2.47 -9.49
N ALA A 130 -14.19 -3.18 -9.29
CA ALA A 130 -13.90 -3.88 -8.03
C ALA A 130 -13.84 -2.90 -6.86
N TYR A 131 -13.11 -1.79 -7.01
CA TYR A 131 -13.00 -0.75 -5.99
C TYR A 131 -14.36 -0.10 -5.68
N ALA A 132 -15.13 0.28 -6.69
CA ALA A 132 -16.46 0.87 -6.51
C ALA A 132 -17.39 -0.06 -5.72
N ARG A 133 -17.37 -1.38 -6.01
CA ARG A 133 -18.14 -2.40 -5.30
C ARG A 133 -17.66 -2.58 -3.86
N ALA A 134 -16.36 -2.74 -3.66
CA ALA A 134 -15.77 -2.98 -2.34
C ALA A 134 -16.08 -1.84 -1.38
N ARG A 135 -15.81 -0.60 -1.80
CA ARG A 135 -16.08 0.58 -1.00
C ARG A 135 -17.59 0.89 -0.88
N GLY A 136 -18.33 0.66 -1.95
CA GLY A 136 -19.77 0.90 -2.02
C GLY A 136 -20.60 -0.08 -1.18
N ALA A 137 -20.03 -1.23 -0.80
CA ALA A 137 -20.71 -2.22 0.03
C ALA A 137 -21.13 -1.63 1.40
N ASP A 138 -20.28 -0.81 2.01
CA ASP A 138 -20.58 -0.03 3.21
C ASP A 138 -19.79 1.29 3.19
N ARG A 139 -20.39 2.34 2.65
CA ARG A 139 -19.74 3.66 2.51
C ARG A 139 -19.49 4.34 3.85
N MET A 140 -20.30 4.07 4.87
CA MET A 140 -20.11 4.64 6.20
C MET A 140 -18.88 4.04 6.89
N CYS A 141 -18.79 2.71 6.90
CA CYS A 141 -17.63 2.01 7.45
C CYS A 141 -16.35 2.28 6.64
N SER A 142 -16.47 2.56 5.34
CA SER A 142 -15.34 2.90 4.46
C SER A 142 -14.87 4.36 4.57
N TYR A 143 -15.50 5.20 5.38
CA TYR A 143 -15.06 6.58 5.55
C TYR A 143 -13.71 6.66 6.27
N GLY A 144 -12.68 7.14 5.56
CA GLY A 144 -11.31 7.16 6.05
C GLY A 144 -10.66 5.77 6.06
N ASP A 145 -10.99 4.94 5.06
CA ASP A 145 -10.46 3.59 4.87
C ASP A 145 -9.00 3.55 4.40
N PHE A 146 -8.45 2.35 4.41
CA PHE A 146 -7.27 1.96 3.65
C PHE A 146 -7.71 0.94 2.61
N CYS A 147 -7.49 1.20 1.33
CA CYS A 147 -7.90 0.29 0.28
C CYS A 147 -6.74 -0.56 -0.25
N ALA A 148 -7.05 -1.78 -0.67
CA ALA A 148 -6.12 -2.66 -1.37
C ALA A 148 -6.64 -3.00 -2.76
N LEU A 149 -5.70 -3.11 -3.71
CA LEU A 149 -5.94 -3.45 -5.09
C LEU A 149 -5.06 -4.64 -5.47
N SER A 150 -5.63 -5.67 -6.09
CA SER A 150 -4.90 -6.88 -6.47
C SER A 150 -4.00 -6.71 -7.70
N ASP A 151 -4.18 -5.64 -8.46
CA ASP A 151 -3.51 -5.34 -9.73
C ASP A 151 -2.90 -3.94 -9.73
N THR A 152 -2.11 -3.65 -10.76
CA THR A 152 -1.58 -2.29 -10.99
C THR A 152 -2.72 -1.29 -11.00
N CYS A 153 -2.65 -0.31 -10.11
CA CYS A 153 -3.65 0.76 -10.04
C CYS A 153 -3.61 1.58 -11.33
N ASP A 154 -4.72 1.56 -12.07
CA ASP A 154 -4.91 2.37 -13.27
C ASP A 154 -5.44 3.77 -12.95
N LYS A 155 -5.46 4.63 -13.96
CA LYS A 155 -5.92 6.02 -13.85
C LYS A 155 -7.37 6.11 -13.35
N GLU A 156 -8.26 5.28 -13.88
CA GLU A 156 -9.70 5.28 -13.57
C GLU A 156 -9.94 4.92 -12.11
N THR A 157 -9.24 3.90 -11.61
CA THR A 157 -9.27 3.52 -10.18
C THR A 157 -8.72 4.66 -9.30
N ALA A 158 -7.61 5.29 -9.71
CA ALA A 158 -7.05 6.41 -8.96
C ALA A 158 -7.98 7.63 -8.92
N LEU A 159 -8.72 7.90 -10.00
CA LEU A 159 -9.73 8.96 -10.04
C LEU A 159 -10.90 8.69 -9.08
N LEU A 160 -11.35 7.44 -8.96
CA LEU A 160 -12.36 7.07 -7.96
C LEU A 160 -11.81 7.24 -6.54
N ILE A 161 -10.59 6.76 -6.25
CA ILE A 161 -9.95 6.92 -4.94
C ILE A 161 -9.79 8.40 -4.59
N LYS A 162 -9.43 9.24 -5.56
CA LYS A 162 -9.20 10.69 -5.36
C LYS A 162 -10.42 11.40 -4.79
N ARG A 163 -11.62 11.03 -5.21
CA ARG A 163 -12.87 11.68 -4.78
C ARG A 163 -13.36 11.24 -3.39
N GLU A 164 -12.85 10.14 -2.87
CA GLU A 164 -13.29 9.55 -1.61
C GLU A 164 -12.45 10.04 -0.41
N VAL A 165 -13.03 10.01 0.80
CA VAL A 165 -12.28 10.19 2.04
C VAL A 165 -11.63 8.86 2.39
N SER A 166 -10.31 8.78 2.20
CA SER A 166 -9.51 7.58 2.37
C SER A 166 -8.14 7.94 2.97
N ASP A 167 -7.53 7.05 3.72
CA ASP A 167 -6.24 7.26 4.37
C ASP A 167 -5.06 6.75 3.55
N GLY A 168 -5.30 5.74 2.69
CA GLY A 168 -4.25 5.20 1.85
C GLY A 168 -4.68 4.08 0.94
N VAL A 169 -3.75 3.64 0.11
CA VAL A 169 -3.90 2.55 -0.84
C VAL A 169 -2.64 1.69 -0.89
N ILE A 170 -2.81 0.37 -1.02
CA ILE A 170 -1.77 -0.59 -1.32
C ILE A 170 -2.09 -1.33 -2.60
N ALA A 171 -1.09 -1.45 -3.49
CA ALA A 171 -1.19 -2.17 -4.76
C ALA A 171 0.17 -2.73 -5.17
N PRO A 172 0.23 -3.73 -6.08
CA PRO A 172 1.49 -4.27 -6.59
C PRO A 172 2.25 -3.24 -7.44
N ASP A 173 1.54 -2.34 -8.12
CA ASP A 173 2.13 -1.23 -8.87
C ASP A 173 1.09 -0.13 -9.15
N TYR A 174 1.53 0.95 -9.81
CA TYR A 174 0.73 2.10 -10.19
C TYR A 174 1.14 2.57 -11.58
N THR A 175 0.18 2.89 -12.44
CA THR A 175 0.54 3.61 -13.67
C THR A 175 1.07 5.00 -13.32
N PRO A 176 1.90 5.62 -14.18
CA PRO A 176 2.42 6.98 -13.92
C PRO A 176 1.32 7.98 -13.60
N GLU A 177 0.24 7.97 -14.38
CA GLU A 177 -0.92 8.86 -14.20
C GLU A 177 -1.64 8.61 -12.88
N ALA A 178 -1.86 7.34 -12.51
CA ALA A 178 -2.48 6.97 -11.24
C ALA A 178 -1.63 7.45 -10.06
N LEU A 179 -0.32 7.26 -10.14
CA LEU A 179 0.60 7.68 -9.09
C LEU A 179 0.59 9.20 -8.89
N GLU A 180 0.58 9.99 -9.97
CA GLU A 180 0.48 11.46 -9.90
C GLU A 180 -0.83 11.89 -9.24
N ILE A 181 -1.97 11.31 -9.65
CA ILE A 181 -3.28 11.60 -9.08
C ILE A 181 -3.30 11.33 -7.56
N LEU A 182 -2.78 10.17 -7.15
CA LEU A 182 -2.78 9.76 -5.75
C LEU A 182 -1.80 10.57 -4.91
N LYS A 183 -0.61 10.88 -5.43
CA LYS A 183 0.37 11.74 -4.75
C LYS A 183 -0.16 13.16 -4.51
N ALA A 184 -0.96 13.71 -5.42
CA ALA A 184 -1.56 15.04 -5.26
C ALA A 184 -2.69 15.07 -4.20
N LYS A 185 -3.27 13.91 -3.85
CA LYS A 185 -4.33 13.81 -2.85
C LYS A 185 -3.82 14.20 -1.47
N ARG A 186 -4.71 14.82 -0.63
CA ARG A 186 -4.39 15.30 0.73
C ARG A 186 -3.16 16.23 0.78
N LYS A 187 -2.97 17.05 -0.28
CA LYS A 187 -1.81 17.97 -0.37
C LYS A 187 -0.46 17.24 -0.26
N GLY A 188 -0.35 16.06 -0.87
CA GLY A 188 0.87 15.25 -0.86
C GLY A 188 1.04 14.33 0.35
N ASN A 189 0.03 14.19 1.21
CA ASN A 189 0.09 13.36 2.41
C ASN A 189 -0.78 12.10 2.34
N TYR A 190 -1.30 11.75 1.17
CA TYR A 190 -2.01 10.49 0.98
C TYR A 190 -1.03 9.32 0.99
N ASN A 191 -1.36 8.26 1.72
CA ASN A 191 -0.49 7.11 1.83
C ASN A 191 -0.61 6.22 0.59
N VAL A 192 0.49 6.04 -0.14
CA VAL A 192 0.58 5.16 -1.31
C VAL A 192 1.67 4.14 -1.05
N ILE A 193 1.31 2.87 -0.98
CA ILE A 193 2.22 1.76 -0.70
C ILE A 193 2.26 0.83 -1.90
N LYS A 194 3.48 0.54 -2.39
CA LYS A 194 3.74 -0.52 -3.36
C LYS A 194 4.16 -1.77 -2.59
N ILE A 195 3.56 -2.93 -2.93
CA ILE A 195 3.86 -4.24 -2.34
C ILE A 195 4.45 -5.15 -3.40
N ASP A 196 5.44 -5.98 -3.03
CA ASP A 196 5.92 -7.05 -3.90
C ASP A 196 4.88 -8.18 -3.98
N PRO A 197 4.22 -8.39 -5.13
CA PRO A 197 3.22 -9.43 -5.28
C PRO A 197 3.80 -10.85 -5.22
N ALA A 198 5.10 -11.00 -5.46
CA ALA A 198 5.79 -12.30 -5.42
C ALA A 198 6.15 -12.72 -3.98
N TYR A 199 6.14 -11.78 -3.03
CA TYR A 199 6.45 -12.10 -1.64
C TYR A 199 5.45 -13.12 -1.07
N VAL A 200 6.00 -14.17 -0.46
CA VAL A 200 5.25 -15.19 0.27
C VAL A 200 5.71 -15.17 1.73
N PRO A 201 4.84 -14.86 2.69
CA PRO A 201 5.21 -14.88 4.10
C PRO A 201 5.54 -16.30 4.59
N ALA A 202 6.28 -16.40 5.70
CA ALA A 202 6.58 -17.69 6.33
C ALA A 202 5.29 -18.49 6.60
N PRO A 203 5.34 -19.83 6.52
CA PRO A 203 4.16 -20.68 6.72
C PRO A 203 3.62 -20.64 8.17
N VAL A 204 4.42 -20.12 9.08
CA VAL A 204 4.06 -19.96 10.51
C VAL A 204 4.08 -18.46 10.85
N GLU A 205 3.09 -18.03 11.60
CA GLU A 205 3.00 -16.64 12.07
C GLU A 205 2.97 -16.58 13.60
N HIS A 206 3.49 -15.47 14.12
CA HIS A 206 3.57 -15.21 15.55
C HIS A 206 2.79 -13.94 15.93
N LYS A 207 2.15 -14.00 17.09
CA LYS A 207 1.53 -12.84 17.75
C LYS A 207 1.90 -12.79 19.21
N GLN A 208 2.31 -11.64 19.71
CA GLN A 208 2.65 -11.46 21.13
C GLN A 208 1.55 -10.72 21.87
N VAL A 209 1.14 -11.27 23.00
CA VAL A 209 0.19 -10.65 23.93
C VAL A 209 0.70 -10.85 25.35
N PHE A 210 0.90 -9.78 26.10
CA PHE A 210 1.41 -9.80 27.48
C PHE A 210 2.73 -10.58 27.63
N GLY A 211 3.62 -10.48 26.63
CA GLY A 211 4.91 -11.19 26.60
C GLY A 211 4.83 -12.69 26.23
N ILE A 212 3.61 -13.23 26.02
CA ILE A 212 3.41 -14.60 25.57
C ILE A 212 3.29 -14.60 24.05
N THR A 213 4.06 -15.45 23.38
CA THR A 213 4.01 -15.63 21.94
C THR A 213 3.01 -16.73 21.59
N PHE A 214 2.06 -16.38 20.73
CA PHE A 214 1.17 -17.33 20.07
C PHE A 214 1.75 -17.65 18.70
N GLU A 215 1.74 -18.93 18.35
CA GLU A 215 2.24 -19.46 17.08
C GLU A 215 1.12 -20.24 16.40
N GLN A 216 0.93 -20.00 15.09
CA GLN A 216 -0.02 -20.77 14.29
C GLN A 216 0.45 -20.90 12.84
N GLY A 217 0.00 -21.93 12.15
CA GLY A 217 0.12 -22.01 10.69
C GLY A 217 -0.76 -20.94 10.00
N ARG A 218 -0.33 -20.50 8.83
CA ARG A 218 -1.18 -19.66 7.95
C ARG A 218 -2.23 -20.51 7.26
N ASN A 219 -3.34 -19.90 6.90
CA ASN A 219 -4.33 -20.51 6.00
C ASN A 219 -3.74 -20.72 4.60
#